data_ea76e4e7ba4418d18b5286ede9decc34
#
_entry.id   ea76e4e7ba4418d18b5286ede9decc34
#
_cell.length_a   1.000
_cell.length_b   1.000
_cell.length_c   1.000
_cell.angle_alpha   90.00
_cell.angle_beta   90.00
_cell.angle_gamma   90.00
#
_symmetry.space_group_name_H-M   'P 1'
#
loop_
_entity.id
_entity.type
_entity.pdbx_description
1 polymer ?
#
loop_
_entity_poly.entity_id
_entity_poly.type
_entity_poly.pdbx_seq_one_letter_code
_entity_poly.pdbx_strand_id
1 'polypeptide(L)'
;MAEGQKSAVTEYYLNNGKWPANNGDAGVASASKIIGKYVQKVEVAKGVVTATMKSDGVNKEIKGKKLSLWGRREDGSVKWFCGQPVKRADNADNDAVTAAAAGKDTTNIDTKHLPSTCRDKSSAVCTKHHAPISNTSKKSAVAGYCPNHGTWPKDNTSAGVANPTEIKGKYVKEVEVKNGVVTAKMKSDGVNKEIKDKRLSLWAKRENGSVKWFCGQPVKR
;
A
#
# COMPACT_ATOMS: atom_id res chain seq x y z
N MET A 1 12.48 5.65 -14.87
CA MET A 1 13.58 4.68 -14.71
C MET A 1 13.32 3.71 -13.56
N ALA A 2 13.38 4.13 -12.29
CA ALA A 2 13.10 3.24 -11.16
C ALA A 2 11.66 2.70 -11.16
N GLU A 3 10.69 3.53 -11.52
CA GLU A 3 9.28 3.13 -11.66
C GLU A 3 9.08 1.96 -12.65
N GLY A 4 9.82 1.95 -13.75
CA GLY A 4 9.72 0.88 -14.75
C GLY A 4 10.13 -0.50 -14.24
N GLN A 5 10.84 -0.58 -13.11
CA GLN A 5 11.25 -1.87 -12.53
C GLN A 5 10.16 -2.47 -11.60
N LYS A 6 9.16 -1.68 -11.21
CA LYS A 6 8.09 -2.15 -10.31
C LYS A 6 7.34 -3.35 -10.89
N SER A 7 7.00 -3.31 -12.17
CA SER A 7 6.25 -4.38 -12.83
C SER A 7 7.02 -5.69 -12.80
N ALA A 8 8.30 -5.67 -13.21
CA ALA A 8 9.16 -6.85 -13.23
C ALA A 8 9.36 -7.44 -11.82
N VAL A 9 9.60 -6.60 -10.81
CA VAL A 9 9.74 -7.04 -9.42
C VAL A 9 8.43 -7.63 -8.89
N THR A 10 7.29 -7.02 -9.23
CA THR A 10 5.96 -7.52 -8.84
C THR A 10 5.67 -8.85 -9.51
N GLU A 11 5.90 -8.97 -10.81
CA GLU A 11 5.69 -10.19 -11.58
C GLU A 11 6.54 -11.35 -11.03
N TYR A 12 7.84 -11.11 -10.78
CA TYR A 12 8.69 -12.11 -10.16
C TYR A 12 8.13 -12.59 -8.82
N TYR A 13 7.71 -11.63 -7.97
CA TYR A 13 7.14 -11.94 -6.67
C TYR A 13 5.86 -12.78 -6.76
N LEU A 14 4.94 -12.43 -7.67
CA LEU A 14 3.69 -13.15 -7.85
C LEU A 14 3.91 -14.58 -8.35
N ASN A 15 4.92 -14.78 -9.20
CA ASN A 15 5.25 -16.10 -9.77
C ASN A 15 6.05 -16.98 -8.81
N ASN A 16 6.92 -16.40 -7.96
CA ASN A 16 7.87 -17.15 -7.15
C ASN A 16 7.57 -17.10 -5.64
N GLY A 17 6.62 -16.30 -5.18
CA GLY A 17 6.26 -16.14 -3.77
C GLY A 17 7.35 -15.46 -2.91
N LYS A 18 8.44 -14.99 -3.53
CA LYS A 18 9.57 -14.32 -2.88
C LYS A 18 10.07 -13.14 -3.69
N TRP A 19 10.69 -12.18 -3.04
CA TRP A 19 11.25 -11.01 -3.71
C TRP A 19 12.50 -11.36 -4.52
N PRO A 20 12.72 -10.77 -5.72
CA PRO A 20 13.94 -10.98 -6.48
C PRO A 20 15.15 -10.46 -5.71
N ALA A 21 16.21 -11.26 -5.64
CA ALA A 21 17.42 -10.90 -4.90
C ALA A 21 18.22 -9.79 -5.59
N ASN A 22 18.13 -9.69 -6.91
CA ASN A 22 18.91 -8.77 -7.74
C ASN A 22 18.19 -8.43 -9.07
N ASN A 23 18.82 -7.60 -9.90
CA ASN A 23 18.31 -7.22 -11.23
C ASN A 23 18.08 -8.43 -12.15
N GLY A 24 19.01 -9.39 -12.14
CA GLY A 24 18.92 -10.60 -12.98
C GLY A 24 17.70 -11.44 -12.64
N ASP A 25 17.46 -11.70 -11.35
CA ASP A 25 16.27 -12.43 -10.89
C ASP A 25 14.99 -11.71 -11.33
N ALA A 26 14.96 -10.39 -11.21
CA ALA A 26 13.81 -9.58 -11.64
C ALA A 26 13.64 -9.53 -13.16
N GLY A 27 14.52 -10.16 -13.94
CA GLY A 27 14.45 -10.13 -15.40
C GLY A 27 14.73 -8.75 -16.02
N VAL A 28 15.43 -7.87 -15.31
CA VAL A 28 15.76 -6.52 -15.78
C VAL A 28 17.25 -6.37 -16.05
N ALA A 29 17.62 -5.38 -16.85
CA ALA A 29 19.02 -5.11 -17.19
C ALA A 29 19.87 -4.90 -15.94
N SER A 30 21.16 -5.21 -16.01
CA SER A 30 22.11 -4.96 -14.92
C SER A 30 22.08 -3.49 -14.49
N ALA A 31 22.31 -3.23 -13.20
CA ALA A 31 22.11 -1.93 -12.58
C ALA A 31 22.80 -0.77 -13.35
N SER A 32 24.03 -1.00 -13.83
CA SER A 32 24.81 -0.03 -14.58
C SER A 32 24.31 0.23 -16.02
N LYS A 33 23.40 -0.59 -16.53
CA LYS A 33 22.76 -0.42 -17.84
C LYS A 33 21.44 0.34 -17.78
N ILE A 34 20.86 0.49 -16.59
CA ILE A 34 19.63 1.26 -16.39
C ILE A 34 20.03 2.71 -16.05
N ILE A 35 20.30 3.48 -17.09
CA ILE A 35 20.83 4.86 -17.01
C ILE A 35 19.76 5.83 -17.49
N GLY A 36 19.66 6.98 -16.87
CA GLY A 36 18.78 8.07 -17.29
C GLY A 36 19.47 9.43 -17.37
N LYS A 37 18.72 10.47 -17.74
CA LYS A 37 19.25 11.84 -17.80
C LYS A 37 19.92 12.23 -16.48
N TYR A 38 19.30 11.93 -15.35
CA TYR A 38 19.75 12.28 -13.99
C TYR A 38 20.13 11.06 -13.14
N VAL A 39 19.87 9.84 -13.65
CA VAL A 39 20.09 8.58 -12.93
C VAL A 39 21.33 7.89 -13.47
N GLN A 40 22.26 7.54 -12.58
CA GLN A 40 23.49 6.83 -12.89
C GLN A 40 23.25 5.33 -13.00
N LYS A 41 22.47 4.76 -12.07
CA LYS A 41 22.12 3.34 -12.05
C LYS A 41 20.81 3.09 -11.30
N VAL A 42 20.17 1.94 -11.60
CA VAL A 42 19.03 1.44 -10.83
C VAL A 42 19.31 0.00 -10.44
N GLU A 43 19.23 -0.28 -9.15
CA GLU A 43 19.58 -1.55 -8.54
C GLU A 43 18.36 -2.16 -7.85
N VAL A 44 18.10 -3.43 -8.12
CA VAL A 44 17.09 -4.23 -7.42
C VAL A 44 17.78 -5.10 -6.39
N ALA A 45 17.32 -5.05 -5.15
CA ALA A 45 17.80 -5.90 -4.07
C ALA A 45 16.65 -6.30 -3.15
N LYS A 46 16.31 -7.59 -3.12
CA LYS A 46 15.23 -8.15 -2.27
C LYS A 46 13.90 -7.38 -2.41
N GLY A 47 13.52 -7.07 -3.67
CA GLY A 47 12.30 -6.32 -3.98
C GLY A 47 12.33 -4.84 -3.61
N VAL A 48 13.49 -4.29 -3.29
CA VAL A 48 13.74 -2.86 -3.16
C VAL A 48 14.44 -2.37 -4.43
N VAL A 49 13.91 -1.33 -5.05
CA VAL A 49 14.45 -0.70 -6.26
C VAL A 49 15.11 0.61 -5.86
N THR A 50 16.43 0.70 -5.95
CA THR A 50 17.20 1.88 -5.55
C THR A 50 17.79 2.58 -6.78
N ALA A 51 17.43 3.84 -6.96
CA ALA A 51 18.05 4.72 -7.96
C ALA A 51 19.16 5.55 -7.33
N THR A 52 20.33 5.57 -7.99
CA THR A 52 21.45 6.44 -7.65
C THR A 52 21.52 7.58 -8.67
N MET A 53 21.56 8.81 -8.19
CA MET A 53 21.69 10.00 -9.04
C MET A 53 23.12 10.13 -9.57
N LYS A 54 23.29 10.79 -10.71
CA LYS A 54 24.61 11.07 -11.28
C LYS A 54 25.42 11.99 -10.37
N SER A 55 26.74 11.95 -10.54
CA SER A 55 27.69 12.82 -9.83
C SER A 55 27.91 14.15 -10.52
N ASP A 56 27.48 14.28 -11.77
CA ASP A 56 27.64 15.46 -12.62
C ASP A 56 26.37 15.73 -13.44
N GLY A 57 26.21 16.94 -13.91
CA GLY A 57 25.02 17.34 -14.68
C GLY A 57 23.71 17.33 -13.89
N VAL A 58 23.76 17.30 -12.55
CA VAL A 58 22.60 17.33 -11.65
C VAL A 58 22.79 18.39 -10.56
N ASN A 59 21.68 18.78 -9.91
CA ASN A 59 21.71 19.71 -8.80
C ASN A 59 22.61 19.19 -7.67
N LYS A 60 23.40 20.05 -7.05
CA LYS A 60 24.34 19.74 -5.95
C LYS A 60 23.67 18.97 -4.81
N GLU A 61 22.41 19.30 -4.52
CA GLU A 61 21.64 18.70 -3.42
C GLU A 61 21.25 17.22 -3.65
N ILE A 62 21.28 16.75 -4.89
CA ILE A 62 20.94 15.35 -5.24
C ILE A 62 22.12 14.58 -5.84
N LYS A 63 23.28 15.24 -5.99
CA LYS A 63 24.48 14.68 -6.59
C LYS A 63 24.93 13.42 -5.87
N GLY A 64 25.03 12.28 -6.60
CA GLY A 64 25.42 10.98 -6.05
C GLY A 64 24.46 10.37 -5.04
N LYS A 65 23.34 11.05 -4.75
CA LYS A 65 22.39 10.61 -3.74
C LYS A 65 21.42 9.56 -4.25
N LYS A 66 20.73 8.91 -3.33
CA LYS A 66 19.88 7.75 -3.62
C LYS A 66 18.46 7.96 -3.13
N LEU A 67 17.52 7.32 -3.81
CA LEU A 67 16.14 7.11 -3.37
C LEU A 67 15.76 5.65 -3.59
N SER A 68 14.78 5.15 -2.87
CA SER A 68 14.28 3.78 -3.05
C SER A 68 12.77 3.73 -3.22
N LEU A 69 12.37 2.72 -4.01
CA LEU A 69 11.00 2.24 -4.08
C LEU A 69 10.97 0.83 -3.51
N TRP A 70 9.96 0.47 -2.76
CA TRP A 70 9.85 -0.88 -2.21
C TRP A 70 8.41 -1.36 -2.22
N GLY A 71 8.25 -2.63 -2.60
CA GLY A 71 6.97 -3.32 -2.57
C GLY A 71 6.71 -3.93 -1.19
N ARG A 72 5.45 -3.99 -0.78
CA ARG A 72 4.98 -4.79 0.36
C ARG A 72 3.79 -5.61 -0.07
N ARG A 73 3.69 -6.82 0.47
CA ARG A 73 2.53 -7.69 0.25
C ARG A 73 1.27 -7.03 0.79
N GLU A 74 0.25 -7.08 0.00
CA GLU A 74 -1.12 -6.80 0.39
C GLU A 74 -1.99 -7.95 -0.15
N ASP A 75 -3.07 -8.30 0.51
CA ASP A 75 -3.92 -9.45 0.16
C ASP A 75 -4.18 -9.53 -1.36
N GLY A 76 -3.44 -10.39 -2.05
CA GLY A 76 -3.51 -10.60 -3.50
C GLY A 76 -2.85 -9.54 -4.39
N SER A 77 -2.13 -8.56 -3.82
CA SER A 77 -1.46 -7.50 -4.59
C SER A 77 -0.15 -7.05 -3.93
N VAL A 78 0.59 -6.21 -4.64
CA VAL A 78 1.80 -5.55 -4.14
C VAL A 78 1.56 -4.05 -4.10
N LYS A 79 1.68 -3.45 -2.93
CA LYS A 79 1.69 -1.99 -2.77
C LYS A 79 3.10 -1.46 -2.78
N TRP A 80 3.31 -0.37 -3.51
CA TRP A 80 4.60 0.29 -3.65
C TRP A 80 4.67 1.58 -2.84
N PHE A 81 5.82 1.77 -2.23
CA PHE A 81 6.22 2.96 -1.48
C PHE A 81 7.44 3.59 -2.11
N CYS A 82 7.64 4.87 -1.90
CA CYS A 82 8.78 5.62 -2.42
C CYS A 82 9.29 6.62 -1.39
N GLY A 83 10.60 6.62 -1.16
CA GLY A 83 11.21 7.53 -0.18
C GLY A 83 12.72 7.45 -0.15
N GLN A 84 13.28 7.78 1.01
CA GLN A 84 14.70 7.63 1.26
C GLN A 84 15.14 6.16 1.17
N PRO A 85 16.44 5.90 0.92
CA PRO A 85 16.95 4.54 0.75
C PRO A 85 16.62 3.61 1.91
N VAL A 86 16.14 2.43 1.56
CA VAL A 86 15.79 1.35 2.48
C VAL A 86 16.48 0.05 2.09
N LYS A 87 16.56 -0.88 3.04
CA LYS A 87 17.00 -2.26 2.83
C LYS A 87 16.00 -3.22 3.44
N ARG A 88 15.90 -4.43 2.88
CA ARG A 88 15.10 -5.53 3.41
C ARG A 88 16.01 -6.64 3.90
N ALA A 89 15.75 -7.16 5.10
CA ALA A 89 16.41 -8.36 5.62
C ALA A 89 15.88 -9.62 4.89
N ASP A 90 16.66 -10.72 4.91
CA ASP A 90 16.27 -11.96 4.23
C ASP A 90 14.96 -12.55 4.78
N ASN A 91 14.74 -12.45 6.08
CA ASN A 91 13.56 -12.96 6.78
C ASN A 91 12.73 -11.83 7.39
N ALA A 92 12.54 -10.74 6.63
CA ALA A 92 11.78 -9.60 7.11
C ALA A 92 10.29 -9.95 7.26
N ASP A 93 9.79 -9.89 8.49
CA ASP A 93 8.37 -10.06 8.78
C ASP A 93 7.53 -9.04 8.01
N ASN A 94 6.44 -9.51 7.39
CA ASN A 94 5.50 -8.67 6.64
C ASN A 94 6.17 -7.73 5.62
N ASP A 95 7.25 -8.19 4.97
CA ASP A 95 8.05 -7.40 4.00
C ASP A 95 8.60 -6.09 4.57
N ALA A 96 8.88 -6.05 5.86
CA ALA A 96 9.41 -4.88 6.53
C ALA A 96 10.74 -4.43 5.87
N VAL A 97 10.93 -3.14 5.79
CA VAL A 97 12.18 -2.52 5.37
C VAL A 97 12.68 -1.60 6.48
N THR A 98 13.98 -1.46 6.56
CA THR A 98 14.65 -0.51 7.46
C THR A 98 15.37 0.56 6.64
N ALA A 99 15.64 1.71 7.22
CA ALA A 99 16.48 2.70 6.56
C ALA A 99 17.83 2.06 6.17
N ALA A 100 18.26 2.29 4.93
CA ALA A 100 19.52 1.69 4.43
C ALA A 100 20.74 2.24 5.18
N ALA A 101 20.64 3.48 5.66
CA ALA A 101 21.65 4.10 6.50
C ALA A 101 20.97 4.77 7.70
N ALA A 102 21.56 4.60 8.89
CA ALA A 102 21.16 5.29 10.11
C ALA A 102 22.08 6.50 10.30
N GLY A 103 21.50 7.64 10.71
CA GLY A 103 22.25 8.84 11.04
C GLY A 103 22.42 9.85 9.90
N LYS A 104 23.46 10.66 9.95
CA LYS A 104 23.79 11.72 8.97
C LYS A 104 24.38 11.15 7.67
N ASP A 105 23.72 10.16 7.07
CA ASP A 105 24.19 9.63 5.78
C ASP A 105 23.93 10.66 4.68
N THR A 106 25.03 11.19 4.14
CA THR A 106 25.03 12.17 3.05
C THR A 106 24.58 11.57 1.71
N THR A 107 24.39 10.24 1.62
CA THR A 107 23.97 9.55 0.38
C THR A 107 22.47 9.57 0.15
N ASN A 108 21.66 10.00 1.12
CA ASN A 108 20.21 10.09 1.01
C ASN A 108 19.79 11.42 0.39
N ILE A 109 18.85 11.40 -0.56
CA ILE A 109 18.19 12.62 -1.02
C ILE A 109 17.39 13.20 0.15
N ASP A 110 17.59 14.49 0.46
CA ASP A 110 16.78 15.18 1.47
C ASP A 110 15.30 15.15 1.04
N THR A 111 14.40 14.89 1.99
CA THR A 111 12.96 14.80 1.75
C THR A 111 12.36 16.03 1.09
N LYS A 112 12.93 17.22 1.34
CA LYS A 112 12.49 18.48 0.68
C LYS A 112 12.69 18.46 -0.84
N HIS A 113 13.65 17.65 -1.35
CA HIS A 113 13.94 17.49 -2.77
C HIS A 113 13.20 16.30 -3.41
N LEU A 114 12.45 15.52 -2.62
CA LEU A 114 11.61 14.46 -3.12
C LEU A 114 10.20 14.97 -3.47
N PRO A 115 9.58 14.46 -4.55
CA PRO A 115 8.17 14.69 -4.81
C PRO A 115 7.30 14.31 -3.60
N SER A 116 6.16 14.94 -3.42
CA SER A 116 5.23 14.63 -2.31
C SER A 116 4.81 13.17 -2.28
N THR A 117 4.70 12.55 -3.46
CA THR A 117 4.37 11.13 -3.65
C THR A 117 5.53 10.18 -3.35
N CYS A 118 6.72 10.70 -3.03
CA CYS A 118 7.93 9.91 -2.77
C CYS A 118 8.60 10.32 -1.45
N ARG A 119 7.79 10.46 -0.38
CA ARG A 119 8.24 10.82 0.98
C ARG A 119 7.82 9.81 2.03
N ASP A 120 7.60 8.56 1.61
CA ASP A 120 7.25 7.49 2.53
C ASP A 120 8.43 7.18 3.47
N LYS A 121 8.11 6.92 4.74
CA LYS A 121 9.10 6.45 5.72
C LYS A 121 9.34 4.95 5.54
N SER A 122 10.52 4.45 5.94
CA SER A 122 10.80 3.00 5.97
C SER A 122 9.79 2.22 6.82
N SER A 123 9.22 2.87 7.84
CA SER A 123 8.12 2.34 8.66
C SER A 123 6.76 2.42 7.98
N ALA A 124 6.66 3.00 6.76
CA ALA A 124 5.41 3.01 6.03
C ALA A 124 4.96 1.57 5.80
N VAL A 125 3.82 1.25 6.35
CA VAL A 125 3.14 -0.02 6.19
C VAL A 125 1.87 0.24 5.41
N CYS A 126 1.38 -0.74 4.69
CA CYS A 126 -0.03 -0.76 4.37
C CYS A 126 -0.74 -0.81 5.72
N THR A 127 -0.98 0.36 6.31
CA THR A 127 -1.67 0.41 7.57
C THR A 127 -3.07 -0.11 7.34
N LYS A 128 -3.38 -1.24 7.95
CA LYS A 128 -4.77 -1.64 8.22
C LYS A 128 -5.47 -0.57 9.08
N HIS A 129 -4.76 0.49 9.47
CA HIS A 129 -5.18 1.51 10.43
C HIS A 129 -4.84 2.91 9.97
N HIS A 130 -5.83 3.77 9.89
CA HIS A 130 -5.80 5.21 9.68
C HIS A 130 -5.61 5.72 8.24
N ALA A 131 -6.39 5.15 7.30
CA ALA A 131 -6.88 6.01 6.23
C ALA A 131 -8.13 6.77 6.75
N PRO A 132 -8.37 8.03 6.35
CA PRO A 132 -9.70 8.60 6.52
C PRO A 132 -10.68 7.60 5.92
N ILE A 133 -11.77 7.34 6.60
CA ILE A 133 -12.73 6.28 6.26
C ILE A 133 -13.23 6.55 4.84
N SER A 134 -12.51 6.08 3.87
CA SER A 134 -13.06 5.89 2.56
C SER A 134 -13.78 4.54 2.60
N ASN A 135 -15.07 4.54 2.36
CA ASN A 135 -15.88 3.33 2.19
C ASN A 135 -15.30 2.37 1.15
N THR A 136 -14.34 2.85 0.34
CA THR A 136 -13.64 2.13 -0.70
C THR A 136 -12.77 1.00 -0.16
N SER A 137 -12.02 1.20 0.94
CA SER A 137 -11.15 0.15 1.51
C SER A 137 -11.93 -1.03 2.09
N LYS A 138 -13.12 -0.77 2.67
CA LYS A 138 -13.97 -1.84 3.20
C LYS A 138 -14.69 -2.62 2.10
N LYS A 139 -15.03 -1.94 1.00
CA LYS A 139 -15.53 -2.60 -0.22
C LYS A 139 -14.52 -3.58 -0.77
N SER A 140 -13.23 -3.18 -0.87
CA SER A 140 -12.15 -4.03 -1.39
C SER A 140 -11.91 -5.25 -0.51
N ALA A 141 -11.89 -5.10 0.82
CA ALA A 141 -11.71 -6.20 1.76
C ALA A 141 -12.84 -7.25 1.64
N VAL A 142 -14.10 -6.80 1.62
CA VAL A 142 -15.27 -7.68 1.46
C VAL A 142 -15.32 -8.29 0.07
N ALA A 143 -14.99 -7.55 -0.99
CA ALA A 143 -14.96 -8.05 -2.36
C ALA A 143 -13.86 -9.08 -2.59
N GLY A 144 -12.68 -8.88 -2.00
CA GLY A 144 -11.54 -9.79 -2.10
C GLY A 144 -11.75 -11.10 -1.35
N TYR A 145 -12.49 -11.10 -0.27
CA TYR A 145 -12.80 -12.32 0.49
C TYR A 145 -13.63 -13.32 -0.34
N CYS A 146 -14.63 -12.81 -1.05
CA CYS A 146 -15.62 -13.63 -1.74
C CYS A 146 -15.05 -14.54 -2.85
N PRO A 147 -14.13 -14.10 -3.75
CA PRO A 147 -13.51 -14.96 -4.75
C PRO A 147 -12.72 -16.12 -4.14
N ASN A 148 -12.03 -15.85 -3.02
CA ASN A 148 -11.13 -16.82 -2.41
C ASN A 148 -11.85 -17.86 -1.54
N HIS A 149 -13.00 -17.51 -0.95
CA HIS A 149 -13.72 -18.37 0.02
C HIS A 149 -15.09 -18.83 -0.46
N GLY A 150 -15.53 -18.44 -1.66
CA GLY A 150 -16.83 -18.81 -2.20
C GLY A 150 -18.04 -18.18 -1.48
N THR A 151 -17.84 -17.58 -0.30
CA THR A 151 -18.88 -16.99 0.57
C THR A 151 -18.55 -15.54 0.90
N TRP A 152 -19.50 -14.79 1.46
CA TRP A 152 -19.25 -13.47 1.98
C TRP A 152 -18.65 -13.53 3.40
N PRO A 153 -17.79 -12.59 3.81
CA PRO A 153 -17.24 -12.58 5.17
C PRO A 153 -18.35 -12.40 6.20
N LYS A 154 -18.31 -13.21 7.25
CA LYS A 154 -19.32 -13.18 8.32
C LYS A 154 -19.24 -11.92 9.18
N ASP A 155 -18.03 -11.42 9.42
CA ASP A 155 -17.72 -10.33 10.34
C ASP A 155 -16.47 -9.53 9.91
N ASN A 156 -16.08 -8.55 10.71
CA ASN A 156 -14.88 -7.73 10.47
C ASN A 156 -13.61 -8.57 10.43
N THR A 157 -13.47 -9.54 11.31
CA THR A 157 -12.29 -10.40 11.42
C THR A 157 -12.13 -11.24 10.16
N SER A 158 -13.21 -11.92 9.74
CA SER A 158 -13.23 -12.69 8.49
C SER A 158 -12.90 -11.82 7.27
N ALA A 159 -13.37 -10.57 7.25
CA ALA A 159 -13.06 -9.62 6.18
C ALA A 159 -11.62 -9.07 6.24
N GLY A 160 -10.82 -9.46 7.24
CA GLY A 160 -9.46 -8.94 7.42
C GLY A 160 -9.41 -7.46 7.77
N VAL A 161 -10.44 -6.92 8.43
CA VAL A 161 -10.49 -5.52 8.87
C VAL A 161 -10.56 -5.41 10.39
N ALA A 162 -10.21 -4.24 10.93
CA ALA A 162 -10.23 -3.98 12.38
C ALA A 162 -11.63 -4.19 12.99
N ASN A 163 -11.70 -4.38 14.31
CA ASN A 163 -12.96 -4.50 15.03
C ASN A 163 -13.88 -3.28 14.78
N PRO A 164 -15.21 -3.45 14.82
CA PRO A 164 -16.14 -2.38 14.51
C PRO A 164 -15.88 -1.07 15.27
N THR A 165 -15.61 -1.16 16.56
CA THR A 165 -15.37 -0.01 17.45
C THR A 165 -14.02 0.67 17.25
N GLU A 166 -13.08 0.01 16.57
CA GLU A 166 -11.77 0.58 16.22
C GLU A 166 -11.83 1.37 14.91
N ILE A 167 -12.84 1.13 14.08
CA ILE A 167 -13.04 1.84 12.81
C ILE A 167 -13.86 3.09 13.06
N LYS A 168 -13.21 4.20 13.39
CA LYS A 168 -13.81 5.49 13.69
C LYS A 168 -13.45 6.56 12.66
N GLY A 169 -14.29 7.56 12.50
CA GLY A 169 -14.04 8.71 11.64
C GLY A 169 -14.59 10.01 12.21
N LYS A 170 -14.42 11.11 11.46
CA LYS A 170 -14.91 12.42 11.87
C LYS A 170 -16.40 12.36 12.30
N TYR A 171 -17.22 11.68 11.51
CA TYR A 171 -18.68 11.58 11.72
C TYR A 171 -19.14 10.15 12.01
N VAL A 172 -18.27 9.16 11.88
CA VAL A 172 -18.59 7.73 12.05
C VAL A 172 -18.10 7.24 13.40
N LYS A 173 -18.99 6.57 14.14
CA LYS A 173 -18.74 5.97 15.45
C LYS A 173 -18.07 4.59 15.30
N GLU A 174 -18.59 3.77 14.39
CA GLU A 174 -18.15 2.40 14.17
C GLU A 174 -18.50 1.91 12.75
N VAL A 175 -17.79 0.90 12.25
CA VAL A 175 -18.12 0.22 10.98
C VAL A 175 -18.10 -1.28 11.19
N GLU A 176 -19.23 -1.91 10.97
CA GLU A 176 -19.47 -3.35 11.11
C GLU A 176 -19.57 -4.02 9.74
N VAL A 177 -18.90 -5.16 9.58
CA VAL A 177 -19.11 -6.09 8.47
C VAL A 177 -19.95 -7.26 8.99
N LYS A 178 -21.03 -7.59 8.29
CA LYS A 178 -21.87 -8.74 8.63
C LYS A 178 -22.42 -9.38 7.36
N ASN A 179 -22.04 -10.64 7.12
CA ASN A 179 -22.44 -11.40 5.93
C ASN A 179 -22.25 -10.62 4.61
N GLY A 180 -21.11 -9.93 4.46
CA GLY A 180 -20.80 -9.15 3.27
C GLY A 180 -21.52 -7.81 3.16
N VAL A 181 -22.25 -7.39 4.18
CA VAL A 181 -22.82 -6.05 4.31
C VAL A 181 -21.91 -5.21 5.20
N VAL A 182 -21.51 -4.05 4.75
CA VAL A 182 -20.69 -3.08 5.50
C VAL A 182 -21.62 -1.99 6.01
N THR A 183 -21.78 -1.87 7.32
CA THR A 183 -22.66 -0.87 7.95
C THR A 183 -21.86 0.13 8.76
N ALA A 184 -21.94 1.41 8.40
CA ALA A 184 -21.40 2.51 9.19
C ALA A 184 -22.50 3.10 10.10
N LYS A 185 -22.18 3.30 11.38
CA LYS A 185 -23.03 4.01 12.36
C LYS A 185 -22.45 5.40 12.60
N MET A 186 -23.30 6.40 12.52
CA MET A 186 -22.91 7.78 12.78
C MET A 186 -22.77 8.04 14.29
N LYS A 187 -22.02 9.08 14.65
CA LYS A 187 -21.88 9.54 16.04
C LYS A 187 -23.18 10.13 16.56
N SER A 188 -23.29 10.18 17.91
CA SER A 188 -24.40 10.81 18.62
C SER A 188 -24.17 12.31 18.80
N ASP A 189 -22.94 12.78 18.66
CA ASP A 189 -22.49 14.16 18.89
C ASP A 189 -21.56 14.64 17.79
N GLY A 190 -21.44 15.94 17.61
CA GLY A 190 -20.61 16.54 16.58
C GLY A 190 -21.05 16.27 15.13
N VAL A 191 -22.31 15.85 14.92
CA VAL A 191 -22.91 15.56 13.62
C VAL A 191 -24.25 16.27 13.46
N ASN A 192 -24.70 16.46 12.22
CA ASN A 192 -25.99 17.01 11.91
C ASN A 192 -27.12 16.15 12.53
N LYS A 193 -28.19 16.79 13.07
CA LYS A 193 -29.35 16.14 13.69
C LYS A 193 -29.96 15.05 12.77
N GLU A 194 -30.00 15.28 11.47
CA GLU A 194 -30.56 14.36 10.47
C GLU A 194 -29.84 13.02 10.37
N ILE A 195 -28.52 12.99 10.68
CA ILE A 195 -27.69 11.80 10.58
C ILE A 195 -27.27 11.24 11.96
N LYS A 196 -27.61 11.91 13.04
CA LYS A 196 -27.30 11.50 14.40
C LYS A 196 -27.79 10.06 14.66
N ASP A 197 -26.87 9.17 15.13
CA ASP A 197 -27.13 7.76 15.40
C ASP A 197 -27.65 6.94 14.19
N LYS A 198 -27.76 7.55 13.01
CA LYS A 198 -28.24 6.85 11.80
C LYS A 198 -27.19 5.86 11.31
N ARG A 199 -27.64 4.95 10.49
CA ARG A 199 -26.81 3.92 9.85
C ARG A 199 -26.91 4.02 8.35
N LEU A 200 -25.78 3.73 7.69
CA LEU A 200 -25.66 3.60 6.24
C LEU A 200 -25.04 2.25 5.93
N SER A 201 -25.62 1.51 5.00
CA SER A 201 -25.07 0.22 4.58
C SER A 201 -24.61 0.22 3.13
N LEU A 202 -23.54 -0.54 2.91
CA LEU A 202 -23.05 -0.90 1.58
C LEU A 202 -23.12 -2.42 1.47
N TRP A 203 -23.64 -2.91 0.36
CA TRP A 203 -23.69 -4.34 0.08
C TRP A 203 -23.34 -4.62 -1.36
N ALA A 204 -22.83 -5.82 -1.59
CA ALA A 204 -22.41 -6.26 -2.89
C ALA A 204 -23.29 -7.39 -3.41
N LYS A 205 -23.51 -7.47 -4.72
CA LYS A 205 -24.07 -8.62 -5.42
C LYS A 205 -23.06 -9.16 -6.43
N ARG A 206 -23.05 -10.47 -6.62
CA ARG A 206 -22.31 -11.10 -7.72
C ARG A 206 -23.12 -10.97 -9.01
N GLU A 207 -22.48 -10.50 -10.05
CA GLU A 207 -23.03 -10.45 -11.40
C GLU A 207 -21.96 -10.90 -12.39
N ASN A 208 -22.17 -12.04 -13.06
CA ASN A 208 -21.34 -12.54 -14.17
C ASN A 208 -19.81 -12.42 -13.96
N GLY A 209 -19.29 -12.95 -12.84
CA GLY A 209 -17.86 -12.91 -12.51
C GLY A 209 -17.36 -11.58 -11.94
N SER A 210 -18.24 -10.59 -11.76
CA SER A 210 -17.92 -9.32 -11.14
C SER A 210 -18.71 -9.07 -9.86
N VAL A 211 -18.31 -8.05 -9.11
CA VAL A 211 -18.99 -7.64 -7.87
C VAL A 211 -19.53 -6.22 -8.04
N LYS A 212 -20.85 -6.07 -8.00
CA LYS A 212 -21.54 -4.78 -8.04
C LYS A 212 -21.91 -4.31 -6.65
N TRP A 213 -21.59 -3.08 -6.33
CA TRP A 213 -21.85 -2.48 -5.02
C TRP A 213 -23.04 -1.54 -5.04
N PHE A 214 -23.80 -1.60 -3.96
CA PHE A 214 -24.97 -0.76 -3.69
C PHE A 214 -24.78 -0.02 -2.37
N CYS A 215 -25.39 1.13 -2.23
CA CYS A 215 -25.36 1.97 -1.04
C CYS A 215 -26.79 2.43 -0.71
N GLY A 216 -27.15 2.38 0.57
CA GLY A 216 -28.49 2.82 0.97
C GLY A 216 -28.74 2.64 2.48
N GLN A 217 -30.01 2.58 2.83
CA GLN A 217 -30.45 2.31 4.20
C GLN A 217 -29.97 0.94 4.67
N PRO A 218 -29.92 0.69 5.99
CA PRO A 218 -29.48 -0.58 6.54
C PRO A 218 -30.23 -1.77 5.95
N VAL A 219 -29.47 -2.74 5.46
CA VAL A 219 -29.98 -4.01 4.92
C VAL A 219 -29.40 -5.18 5.71
N LYS A 220 -30.12 -6.29 5.76
CA LYS A 220 -29.67 -7.59 6.29
C LYS A 220 -29.54 -8.57 5.13
N ARG A 221 -28.57 -9.50 5.23
CA ARG A 221 -28.40 -10.62 4.32
C ARG A 221 -28.43 -11.92 5.09
#